data_5b23889c266f6c457e22d96e05fcf802
#
_entry.id   5b23889c266f6c457e22d96e05fcf802
#
_cell.length_a   1.000
_cell.length_b   1.000
_cell.length_c   1.000
_cell.angle_alpha   90.00
_cell.angle_beta   90.00
_cell.angle_gamma   90.00
#
_symmetry.space_group_name_H-M   'P 1'
#
loop_
_entity.id
_entity.type
_entity.pdbx_description
1 polymer ?
#
loop_
_entity_poly.entity_id
_entity_poly.type
_entity_poly.pdbx_seq_one_letter_code
_entity_poly.pdbx_strand_id
1 'polypeptide(L)'
;MRFKFITLVLLALCSSCLVSTARAGEAFVFAAEDSWPPFARADGTGLSRTILEQALAYSDSTALFITVPYARALKMAENGQVDGAYNVTRQKNTVEKFVFGSEPLFQASASFYYPVGSAFDYVDVQSMPNGLDIALINGYEYGDTFEKQRKRFREVRVANQRQIINLLREGKVHMAIMFDDVAAYTLQAMQLPPDAIRKGSLNHVSDIYVAFSPTADNLDTKLKLLDEGLRKLKQSNDSQ
;
A
#
# COMPACT_ATOMS: atom_id res chain seq x y z
N MET A 1 90.27 8.31 10.79
CA MET A 1 89.11 8.66 9.94
C MET A 1 88.05 7.62 10.15
N ARG A 2 86.96 7.95 10.87
CA ARG A 2 85.85 7.01 11.18
C ARG A 2 84.61 7.58 10.47
N PHE A 3 84.17 6.88 9.45
CA PHE A 3 82.88 7.14 8.79
C PHE A 3 81.80 6.52 9.64
N LYS A 4 80.86 7.35 10.09
CA LYS A 4 79.59 6.93 10.70
C LYS A 4 78.50 6.77 9.62
N PHE A 5 78.09 5.55 9.40
CA PHE A 5 76.89 5.23 8.59
C PHE A 5 75.65 5.62 9.40
N ILE A 6 74.90 6.59 8.91
CA ILE A 6 73.58 6.92 9.43
C ILE A 6 72.56 6.12 8.61
N THR A 7 72.01 5.08 9.23
CA THR A 7 70.91 4.29 8.66
C THR A 7 69.62 5.07 8.84
N LEU A 8 69.08 5.59 7.73
CA LEU A 8 67.77 6.22 7.69
C LEU A 8 66.69 5.15 7.61
N VAL A 9 65.98 4.90 8.74
CA VAL A 9 64.79 4.04 8.79
C VAL A 9 63.62 4.86 8.31
N LEU A 10 63.19 4.63 7.06
CA LEU A 10 61.93 5.13 6.53
C LEU A 10 60.76 4.33 7.15
N LEU A 11 60.10 4.91 8.14
CA LEU A 11 58.88 4.39 8.69
C LEU A 11 57.73 4.69 7.68
N ALA A 12 57.38 3.74 6.83
CA ALA A 12 56.23 3.80 5.98
C ALA A 12 54.97 3.68 6.85
N LEU A 13 54.36 4.79 7.24
CA LEU A 13 53.01 4.78 7.79
C LEU A 13 52.04 4.36 6.69
N CYS A 14 51.69 3.09 6.65
CA CYS A 14 50.54 2.57 5.92
C CYS A 14 49.28 3.12 6.61
N SER A 15 48.87 4.33 6.24
CA SER A 15 47.52 4.82 6.55
C SER A 15 46.52 3.92 5.80
N SER A 16 46.02 2.93 6.49
CA SER A 16 44.86 2.17 6.04
C SER A 16 43.69 3.12 6.04
N CYS A 17 43.48 3.81 4.93
CA CYS A 17 42.19 4.47 4.65
C CYS A 17 41.12 3.37 4.67
N LEU A 18 40.45 3.22 5.81
CA LEU A 18 39.18 2.55 5.87
C LEU A 18 38.24 3.37 4.95
N VAL A 19 38.23 3.01 3.67
CA VAL A 19 37.17 3.47 2.76
C VAL A 19 35.90 2.84 3.30
N SER A 20 35.22 3.57 4.19
CA SER A 20 33.79 3.31 4.43
C SER A 20 33.12 3.42 3.07
N THR A 21 32.84 2.29 2.46
CA THR A 21 31.92 2.24 1.33
C THR A 21 30.58 2.70 1.87
N ALA A 22 30.33 4.01 1.80
CA ALA A 22 28.99 4.53 1.96
C ALA A 22 28.14 3.73 0.96
N ARG A 23 27.31 2.83 1.47
CA ARG A 23 26.40 2.06 0.65
C ARG A 23 25.40 3.07 0.14
N ALA A 24 25.54 3.49 -1.12
CA ALA A 24 24.56 4.34 -1.75
C ALA A 24 23.20 3.66 -1.61
N GLY A 25 22.21 4.41 -1.14
CA GLY A 25 20.86 3.89 -1.03
C GLY A 25 20.31 3.52 -2.41
N GLU A 26 19.32 2.66 -2.42
CA GLU A 26 18.63 2.27 -3.66
C GLU A 26 17.65 3.35 -4.12
N ALA A 27 17.47 3.47 -5.42
CA ALA A 27 16.41 4.27 -6.01
C ALA A 27 15.21 3.39 -6.30
N PHE A 28 14.05 3.80 -5.79
CA PHE A 28 12.78 3.10 -6.01
C PHE A 28 11.90 3.89 -6.97
N VAL A 29 11.13 3.19 -7.78
CA VAL A 29 10.04 3.77 -8.58
C VAL A 29 8.75 3.06 -8.20
N PHE A 30 7.83 3.80 -7.57
CA PHE A 30 6.55 3.24 -7.14
C PHE A 30 5.38 3.86 -7.91
N ALA A 31 4.41 3.02 -8.28
CA ALA A 31 3.10 3.49 -8.71
C ALA A 31 2.14 3.54 -7.52
N ALA A 32 1.37 4.62 -7.44
CA ALA A 32 0.37 4.86 -6.40
C ALA A 32 -1.00 5.01 -7.02
N GLU A 33 -2.02 4.58 -6.29
CA GLU A 33 -3.38 4.93 -6.65
C GLU A 33 -3.70 6.40 -6.37
N ASP A 34 -4.67 6.93 -7.11
CA ASP A 34 -5.11 8.32 -7.07
C ASP A 34 -6.38 8.56 -6.21
N SER A 35 -6.95 7.51 -5.62
CA SER A 35 -8.30 7.55 -5.05
C SER A 35 -8.51 6.70 -3.78
N TRP A 36 -7.54 6.68 -2.87
CA TRP A 36 -7.63 5.98 -1.58
C TRP A 36 -7.28 6.88 -0.38
N PRO A 37 -7.94 8.05 -0.24
CA PRO A 37 -7.63 8.97 0.85
C PRO A 37 -8.06 8.39 2.22
N PRO A 38 -7.35 8.69 3.32
CA PRO A 38 -6.22 9.63 3.43
C PRO A 38 -4.88 9.04 2.98
N PHE A 39 -4.82 7.78 2.61
CA PHE A 39 -3.59 7.03 2.33
C PHE A 39 -2.94 7.42 1.00
N ALA A 40 -3.73 7.63 -0.05
CA ALA A 40 -3.28 8.11 -1.35
C ALA A 40 -4.31 9.04 -1.99
N ARG A 41 -3.85 10.16 -2.56
CA ARG A 41 -4.67 11.20 -3.19
C ARG A 41 -4.22 11.46 -4.62
N ALA A 42 -5.12 12.07 -5.41
CA ALA A 42 -4.86 12.39 -6.82
C ALA A 42 -3.68 13.34 -7.04
N ASP A 43 -3.34 14.16 -6.05
CA ASP A 43 -2.17 15.06 -6.06
C ASP A 43 -0.85 14.34 -5.75
N GLY A 44 -0.86 13.03 -5.55
CA GLY A 44 0.28 12.20 -5.20
C GLY A 44 0.70 12.28 -3.73
N THR A 45 -0.04 12.99 -2.88
CA THR A 45 0.16 13.02 -1.43
C THR A 45 -0.61 11.90 -0.74
N GLY A 46 -0.27 11.61 0.52
CA GLY A 46 -1.00 10.67 1.36
C GLY A 46 -0.14 10.00 2.41
N LEU A 47 -0.79 9.37 3.39
CA LEU A 47 -0.11 8.75 4.53
C LEU A 47 0.85 7.63 4.07
N SER A 48 0.47 6.83 3.06
CA SER A 48 1.31 5.75 2.56
C SER A 48 2.62 6.25 1.99
N ARG A 49 2.58 7.34 1.22
CA ARG A 49 3.79 7.97 0.69
C ARG A 49 4.69 8.48 1.82
N THR A 50 4.12 9.13 2.82
CA THR A 50 4.87 9.61 4.00
C THR A 50 5.56 8.46 4.72
N ILE A 51 4.86 7.34 4.96
CA ILE A 51 5.43 6.13 5.56
C ILE A 51 6.59 5.59 4.73
N LEU A 52 6.43 5.49 3.41
CA LEU A 52 7.47 5.00 2.51
C LEU A 52 8.71 5.92 2.51
N GLU A 53 8.52 7.24 2.40
CA GLU A 53 9.62 8.20 2.44
C GLU A 53 10.40 8.13 3.77
N GLN A 54 9.69 8.03 4.90
CA GLN A 54 10.31 7.88 6.23
C GLN A 54 11.04 6.54 6.39
N ALA A 55 10.46 5.44 5.92
CA ALA A 55 11.10 4.14 5.98
C ALA A 55 12.37 4.09 5.13
N LEU A 56 12.35 4.62 3.92
CA LEU A 56 13.50 4.63 3.01
C LEU A 56 14.63 5.56 3.49
N ALA A 57 14.32 6.61 4.24
CA ALA A 57 15.32 7.50 4.82
C ALA A 57 16.29 6.79 5.78
N TYR A 58 15.89 5.66 6.39
CA TYR A 58 16.79 4.87 7.26
C TYR A 58 17.94 4.16 6.51
N SER A 59 17.88 4.15 5.19
CA SER A 59 18.90 3.51 4.32
C SER A 59 19.45 4.44 3.26
N ASP A 60 19.28 5.75 3.41
CA ASP A 60 19.65 6.78 2.41
C ASP A 60 19.07 6.50 1.01
N SER A 61 17.97 5.73 0.97
CA SER A 61 17.26 5.37 -0.26
C SER A 61 16.25 6.46 -0.64
N THR A 62 15.95 6.56 -1.93
CA THR A 62 14.97 7.53 -2.46
C THR A 62 13.89 6.85 -3.26
N ALA A 63 12.74 7.52 -3.43
CA ALA A 63 11.67 7.00 -4.26
C ALA A 63 11.06 8.07 -5.17
N LEU A 64 10.79 7.67 -6.42
CA LEU A 64 9.92 8.39 -7.34
C LEU A 64 8.51 7.78 -7.24
N PHE A 65 7.50 8.63 -7.15
CA PHE A 65 6.09 8.21 -7.06
C PHE A 65 5.32 8.64 -8.31
N ILE A 66 4.62 7.68 -8.94
CA ILE A 66 3.80 7.87 -10.13
C ILE A 66 2.34 7.65 -9.74
N THR A 67 1.51 8.70 -9.78
CA THR A 67 0.10 8.61 -9.40
C THR A 67 -0.76 8.27 -10.60
N VAL A 68 -1.51 7.17 -10.51
CA VAL A 68 -2.38 6.63 -11.56
C VAL A 68 -3.56 5.87 -10.93
N PRO A 69 -4.64 5.54 -11.66
CA PRO A 69 -5.69 4.67 -11.15
C PRO A 69 -5.14 3.31 -10.68
N TYR A 70 -5.68 2.75 -9.58
CA TYR A 70 -5.17 1.55 -8.91
C TYR A 70 -4.90 0.37 -9.85
N ALA A 71 -5.88 0.01 -10.69
CA ALA A 71 -5.70 -1.08 -11.66
C ALA A 71 -4.52 -0.84 -12.63
N ARG A 72 -4.23 0.43 -12.95
CA ARG A 72 -3.07 0.81 -13.77
C ARG A 72 -1.77 0.69 -12.98
N ALA A 73 -1.76 1.08 -11.69
CA ALA A 73 -0.59 0.93 -10.83
C ALA A 73 -0.17 -0.55 -10.73
N LEU A 74 -1.14 -1.45 -10.47
CA LEU A 74 -0.89 -2.89 -10.48
C LEU A 74 -0.34 -3.39 -11.82
N LYS A 75 -0.92 -2.92 -12.94
CA LYS A 75 -0.46 -3.35 -14.26
C LYS A 75 0.94 -2.87 -14.60
N MET A 76 1.31 -1.67 -14.15
CA MET A 76 2.67 -1.14 -14.31
C MET A 76 3.68 -1.99 -13.52
N ALA A 77 3.37 -2.37 -12.28
CA ALA A 77 4.21 -3.25 -11.48
C ALA A 77 4.28 -4.68 -12.08
N GLU A 78 3.15 -5.25 -12.50
CA GLU A 78 3.11 -6.58 -13.15
C GLU A 78 3.98 -6.63 -14.41
N ASN A 79 4.06 -5.54 -15.17
CA ASN A 79 4.85 -5.45 -16.40
C ASN A 79 6.31 -4.97 -16.18
N GLY A 80 6.75 -4.74 -14.94
CA GLY A 80 8.09 -4.25 -14.66
C GLY A 80 8.36 -2.79 -15.08
N GLN A 81 7.33 -1.98 -15.28
CA GLN A 81 7.46 -0.55 -15.62
C GLN A 81 7.80 0.32 -14.40
N VAL A 82 7.56 -0.20 -13.21
CA VAL A 82 7.92 0.34 -11.91
C VAL A 82 8.41 -0.78 -11.02
N ASP A 83 9.15 -0.46 -9.96
CA ASP A 83 9.61 -1.46 -8.99
C ASP A 83 8.45 -2.09 -8.22
N GLY A 84 7.39 -1.34 -7.98
CA GLY A 84 6.22 -1.85 -7.28
C GLY A 84 5.05 -0.88 -7.28
N ALA A 85 3.88 -1.40 -6.87
CA ALA A 85 2.71 -0.61 -6.53
C ALA A 85 2.47 -0.69 -5.02
N TYR A 86 2.05 0.40 -4.38
CA TYR A 86 1.73 0.38 -2.95
C TYR A 86 0.23 0.51 -2.70
N ASN A 87 -0.18 0.31 -1.45
CA ASN A 87 -1.55 0.14 -0.99
C ASN A 87 -2.22 -1.16 -1.49
N VAL A 88 -1.42 -2.21 -1.63
CA VAL A 88 -1.88 -3.51 -2.13
C VAL A 88 -2.11 -4.47 -0.97
N THR A 89 -3.22 -5.19 -0.99
CA THR A 89 -3.49 -6.27 -0.05
C THR A 89 -2.76 -7.54 -0.47
N ARG A 90 -2.18 -8.25 0.52
CA ARG A 90 -1.53 -9.53 0.28
C ARG A 90 -2.56 -10.66 0.42
N GLN A 91 -3.06 -11.15 -0.71
CA GLN A 91 -4.01 -12.25 -0.76
C GLN A 91 -3.74 -13.15 -1.99
N LYS A 92 -4.49 -14.23 -2.15
CA LYS A 92 -4.18 -15.29 -3.11
C LYS A 92 -3.90 -14.77 -4.53
N ASN A 93 -4.75 -13.91 -5.07
CA ASN A 93 -4.63 -13.40 -6.44
C ASN A 93 -3.47 -12.39 -6.63
N THR A 94 -3.02 -11.73 -5.57
CA THR A 94 -1.90 -10.77 -5.64
C THR A 94 -0.55 -11.45 -5.44
N VAL A 95 -0.44 -12.47 -4.56
CA VAL A 95 0.81 -13.23 -4.38
C VAL A 95 1.20 -14.10 -5.58
N GLU A 96 0.25 -14.38 -6.48
CA GLU A 96 0.53 -15.07 -7.75
C GLU A 96 1.25 -14.17 -8.77
N LYS A 97 1.22 -12.84 -8.58
CA LYS A 97 1.72 -11.85 -9.53
C LYS A 97 2.85 -10.98 -9.01
N PHE A 98 2.91 -10.78 -7.70
CA PHE A 98 3.81 -9.84 -7.05
C PHE A 98 4.61 -10.48 -5.94
N VAL A 99 5.75 -9.88 -5.62
CA VAL A 99 6.55 -10.23 -4.46
C VAL A 99 6.30 -9.21 -3.35
N PHE A 100 6.12 -9.72 -2.13
CA PHE A 100 5.82 -8.89 -0.96
C PHE A 100 6.94 -9.01 0.07
N GLY A 101 7.25 -7.89 0.72
CA GLY A 101 8.09 -7.89 1.91
C GLY A 101 7.41 -8.56 3.10
N SER A 102 8.12 -8.63 4.21
CA SER A 102 7.60 -9.16 5.48
C SER A 102 6.81 -8.12 6.28
N GLU A 103 7.11 -6.84 6.10
CA GLU A 103 6.54 -5.74 6.87
C GLU A 103 5.42 -5.03 6.09
N PRO A 104 4.19 -5.00 6.61
CA PRO A 104 3.14 -4.18 6.03
C PRO A 104 3.38 -2.69 6.34
N LEU A 105 2.84 -1.81 5.49
CA LEU A 105 2.77 -0.37 5.75
C LEU A 105 1.89 -0.11 6.97
N PHE A 106 0.69 -0.66 6.97
CA PHE A 106 -0.33 -0.58 8.03
C PHE A 106 -1.42 -1.63 7.81
N GLN A 107 -2.41 -1.66 8.72
CA GLN A 107 -3.62 -2.46 8.56
C GLN A 107 -4.80 -1.56 8.22
N ALA A 108 -5.71 -2.08 7.40
CA ALA A 108 -6.95 -1.41 7.02
C ALA A 108 -8.15 -2.36 7.16
N SER A 109 -9.21 -1.86 7.80
CA SER A 109 -10.47 -2.56 7.96
C SER A 109 -11.43 -2.20 6.83
N ALA A 110 -12.09 -3.19 6.24
CA ALA A 110 -13.13 -3.00 5.25
C ALA A 110 -14.45 -3.59 5.73
N SER A 111 -15.51 -2.81 5.66
CA SER A 111 -16.85 -3.18 6.11
C SER A 111 -17.86 -3.17 4.98
N PHE A 112 -19.01 -3.79 5.24
CA PHE A 112 -20.17 -3.64 4.38
C PHE A 112 -20.83 -2.28 4.61
N TYR A 113 -21.28 -1.65 3.53
CA TYR A 113 -21.98 -0.38 3.58
C TYR A 113 -23.28 -0.48 2.81
N TYR A 114 -24.32 0.16 3.33
CA TYR A 114 -25.68 0.06 2.83
C TYR A 114 -26.32 1.44 2.63
N PRO A 115 -27.34 1.54 1.76
CA PRO A 115 -28.26 2.69 1.76
C PRO A 115 -28.87 2.91 3.16
N VAL A 116 -29.09 4.17 3.53
CA VAL A 116 -29.83 4.50 4.75
C VAL A 116 -31.25 3.91 4.67
N GLY A 117 -31.71 3.30 5.77
CA GLY A 117 -33.03 2.64 5.80
C GLY A 117 -33.06 1.25 5.17
N SER A 118 -31.94 0.75 4.64
CA SER A 118 -31.86 -0.63 4.17
C SER A 118 -32.13 -1.62 5.31
N ALA A 119 -32.96 -2.62 5.05
CA ALA A 119 -33.19 -3.74 5.95
C ALA A 119 -32.07 -4.80 5.90
N PHE A 120 -31.13 -4.70 4.94
CA PHE A 120 -30.03 -5.64 4.79
C PHE A 120 -28.99 -5.40 5.91
N ASP A 121 -28.57 -6.48 6.53
CA ASP A 121 -27.49 -6.48 7.52
C ASP A 121 -26.83 -7.85 7.55
N TYR A 122 -25.93 -8.09 6.62
CA TYR A 122 -25.25 -9.37 6.49
C TYR A 122 -24.02 -9.39 7.41
N VAL A 123 -23.88 -10.48 8.16
CA VAL A 123 -22.74 -10.68 9.07
C VAL A 123 -21.47 -11.11 8.33
N ASP A 124 -21.63 -11.76 7.18
CA ASP A 124 -20.54 -12.23 6.31
C ASP A 124 -21.01 -12.42 4.87
N VAL A 125 -20.07 -12.71 3.98
CA VAL A 125 -20.35 -12.94 2.54
C VAL A 125 -21.19 -14.19 2.32
N GLN A 126 -21.06 -15.22 3.18
CA GLN A 126 -21.78 -16.49 3.06
C GLN A 126 -23.27 -16.31 3.28
N SER A 127 -23.67 -15.44 4.19
CA SER A 127 -25.07 -15.14 4.52
C SER A 127 -25.81 -14.33 3.45
N MET A 128 -25.08 -13.75 2.48
CA MET A 128 -25.65 -12.93 1.43
C MET A 128 -26.40 -13.77 0.39
N PRO A 129 -27.60 -13.37 -0.05
CA PRO A 129 -28.30 -14.03 -1.16
C PRO A 129 -27.58 -13.78 -2.49
N ASN A 130 -27.82 -14.68 -3.47
CA ASN A 130 -27.31 -14.47 -4.83
C ASN A 130 -28.00 -13.29 -5.52
N GLY A 131 -27.29 -12.66 -6.46
CA GLY A 131 -27.84 -11.62 -7.32
C GLY A 131 -27.90 -10.23 -6.69
N LEU A 132 -27.26 -10.00 -5.54
CA LEU A 132 -27.12 -8.65 -4.99
C LEU A 132 -26.28 -7.77 -5.93
N ASP A 133 -26.70 -6.52 -6.09
CA ASP A 133 -25.90 -5.46 -6.73
C ASP A 133 -24.94 -4.89 -5.70
N ILE A 134 -23.64 -5.07 -5.92
CA ILE A 134 -22.59 -4.64 -5.00
C ILE A 134 -21.69 -3.62 -5.71
N ALA A 135 -21.58 -2.40 -5.17
CA ALA A 135 -20.67 -1.39 -5.69
C ALA A 135 -19.22 -1.66 -5.21
N LEU A 136 -18.29 -1.66 -6.15
CA LEU A 136 -16.87 -1.99 -5.94
C LEU A 136 -15.97 -1.06 -6.78
N ILE A 137 -14.76 -0.81 -6.31
CA ILE A 137 -13.73 -0.10 -7.09
C ILE A 137 -13.07 -1.05 -8.11
N ASN A 138 -12.76 -0.52 -9.28
CA ASN A 138 -12.03 -1.26 -10.30
C ASN A 138 -10.66 -1.72 -9.80
N GLY A 139 -10.41 -3.03 -9.90
CA GLY A 139 -9.12 -3.63 -9.57
C GLY A 139 -8.89 -3.91 -8.08
N TYR A 140 -9.75 -3.43 -7.16
CA TYR A 140 -9.58 -3.67 -5.73
C TYR A 140 -9.84 -5.12 -5.35
N GLU A 141 -9.12 -5.54 -4.33
CA GLU A 141 -9.29 -6.80 -3.63
C GLU A 141 -10.20 -6.59 -2.41
N TYR A 142 -11.08 -7.57 -2.16
CA TYR A 142 -12.09 -7.48 -1.10
C TYR A 142 -12.05 -8.67 -0.13
N GLY A 143 -10.88 -9.28 0.02
CA GLY A 143 -10.64 -10.44 0.88
C GLY A 143 -10.96 -11.76 0.18
N ASP A 144 -10.17 -12.80 0.49
CA ASP A 144 -10.26 -14.12 -0.17
C ASP A 144 -11.64 -14.75 -0.07
N THR A 145 -12.40 -14.47 1.01
CA THR A 145 -13.77 -14.99 1.18
C THR A 145 -14.72 -14.39 0.15
N PHE A 146 -14.65 -13.07 -0.07
CA PHE A 146 -15.46 -12.42 -1.11
C PHE A 146 -15.02 -12.87 -2.51
N GLU A 147 -13.72 -12.91 -2.77
CA GLU A 147 -13.18 -13.31 -4.08
C GLU A 147 -13.65 -14.71 -4.52
N LYS A 148 -13.72 -15.67 -3.60
CA LYS A 148 -14.24 -17.02 -3.88
C LYS A 148 -15.72 -17.04 -4.26
N GLN A 149 -16.50 -16.06 -3.80
CA GLN A 149 -17.95 -16.04 -3.95
C GLN A 149 -18.46 -14.94 -4.87
N ARG A 150 -17.59 -14.07 -5.39
CA ARG A 150 -17.95 -12.86 -6.12
C ARG A 150 -18.87 -13.12 -7.34
N LYS A 151 -18.75 -14.31 -7.98
CA LYS A 151 -19.60 -14.72 -9.10
C LYS A 151 -21.09 -14.87 -8.74
N ARG A 152 -21.44 -14.89 -7.45
CA ARG A 152 -22.83 -14.91 -6.97
C ARG A 152 -23.51 -13.55 -7.09
N PHE A 153 -22.74 -12.47 -7.24
CA PHE A 153 -23.19 -11.09 -7.16
C PHE A 153 -23.12 -10.38 -8.52
N ARG A 154 -23.89 -9.32 -8.66
CA ARG A 154 -23.77 -8.39 -9.78
C ARG A 154 -22.89 -7.22 -9.33
N GLU A 155 -21.71 -7.11 -9.90
CA GLU A 155 -20.76 -6.08 -9.54
C GLU A 155 -21.01 -4.80 -10.33
N VAL A 156 -21.22 -3.70 -9.62
CA VAL A 156 -21.25 -2.34 -10.17
C VAL A 156 -19.89 -1.70 -9.93
N ARG A 157 -19.03 -1.77 -10.95
CA ARG A 157 -17.67 -1.29 -10.83
C ARG A 157 -17.54 0.18 -11.17
N VAL A 158 -16.86 0.92 -10.29
CA VAL A 158 -16.66 2.37 -10.39
C VAL A 158 -15.20 2.75 -10.22
N ALA A 159 -14.86 3.99 -10.56
CA ALA A 159 -13.48 4.48 -10.54
C ALA A 159 -13.03 5.00 -9.16
N ASN A 160 -13.97 5.48 -8.32
CA ASN A 160 -13.62 6.12 -7.05
C ASN A 160 -14.72 5.98 -5.99
N GLN A 161 -14.34 6.28 -4.74
CA GLN A 161 -15.21 6.13 -3.56
C GLN A 161 -16.44 7.05 -3.59
N ARG A 162 -16.32 8.27 -4.15
CA ARG A 162 -17.45 9.19 -4.28
C ARG A 162 -18.60 8.58 -5.09
N GLN A 163 -18.27 7.83 -6.15
CA GLN A 163 -19.27 7.14 -6.95
C GLN A 163 -19.96 6.04 -6.16
N ILE A 164 -19.24 5.26 -5.33
CA ILE A 164 -19.85 4.27 -4.43
C ILE A 164 -20.85 4.93 -3.48
N ILE A 165 -20.42 6.00 -2.79
CA ILE A 165 -21.28 6.72 -1.85
C ILE A 165 -22.55 7.24 -2.53
N ASN A 166 -22.43 7.80 -3.73
CA ASN A 166 -23.60 8.26 -4.48
C ASN A 166 -24.55 7.13 -4.87
N LEU A 167 -24.00 5.97 -5.35
CA LEU A 167 -24.82 4.79 -5.67
C LEU A 167 -25.60 4.28 -4.45
N LEU A 168 -24.97 4.25 -3.28
CA LEU A 168 -25.63 3.85 -2.03
C LEU A 168 -26.72 4.84 -1.64
N ARG A 169 -26.42 6.15 -1.65
CA ARG A 169 -27.40 7.20 -1.29
C ARG A 169 -28.60 7.26 -2.23
N GLU A 170 -28.41 6.95 -3.49
CA GLU A 170 -29.45 6.89 -4.52
C GLU A 170 -30.20 5.55 -4.56
N GLY A 171 -29.82 4.58 -3.70
CA GLY A 171 -30.41 3.24 -3.68
C GLY A 171 -30.23 2.45 -4.98
N LYS A 172 -29.20 2.79 -5.77
CA LYS A 172 -28.90 2.13 -7.06
C LYS A 172 -28.17 0.81 -6.93
N VAL A 173 -27.66 0.51 -5.74
CA VAL A 173 -27.04 -0.76 -5.36
C VAL A 173 -27.57 -1.21 -4.01
N HIS A 174 -27.53 -2.50 -3.76
CA HIS A 174 -27.96 -3.05 -2.48
C HIS A 174 -26.94 -2.77 -1.38
N MET A 175 -25.66 -2.77 -1.72
CA MET A 175 -24.56 -2.57 -0.77
C MET A 175 -23.25 -2.24 -1.49
N ALA A 176 -22.23 -1.93 -0.69
CA ALA A 176 -20.86 -1.81 -1.12
C ALA A 176 -19.91 -2.45 -0.08
N ILE A 177 -18.67 -2.72 -0.48
CA ILE A 177 -17.57 -2.99 0.43
C ILE A 177 -16.61 -1.81 0.33
N MET A 178 -16.30 -1.17 1.46
CA MET A 178 -15.41 -0.01 1.50
C MET A 178 -14.44 -0.14 2.69
N PHE A 179 -13.23 0.37 2.52
CA PHE A 179 -12.30 0.56 3.64
C PHE A 179 -12.83 1.69 4.53
N ASP A 180 -12.85 1.46 5.84
CA ASP A 180 -13.55 2.30 6.80
C ASP A 180 -13.01 3.74 6.86
N ASP A 181 -11.69 3.90 6.95
CA ASP A 181 -11.05 5.22 6.99
C ASP A 181 -11.26 5.98 5.67
N VAL A 182 -11.27 5.25 4.55
CA VAL A 182 -11.50 5.83 3.23
C VAL A 182 -12.95 6.28 3.05
N ALA A 183 -13.90 5.50 3.56
CA ALA A 183 -15.31 5.87 3.57
C ALA A 183 -15.54 7.13 4.42
N ALA A 184 -15.02 7.16 5.65
CA ALA A 184 -15.13 8.30 6.56
C ALA A 184 -14.51 9.57 5.96
N TYR A 185 -13.28 9.48 5.46
CA TYR A 185 -12.62 10.61 4.80
C TYR A 185 -13.41 11.11 3.59
N THR A 186 -13.92 10.18 2.77
CA THR A 186 -14.66 10.56 1.55
C THR A 186 -15.98 11.24 1.88
N LEU A 187 -16.72 10.76 2.89
CA LEU A 187 -17.93 11.42 3.37
C LEU A 187 -17.62 12.85 3.82
N GLN A 188 -16.59 13.05 4.64
CA GLN A 188 -16.16 14.37 5.08
C GLN A 188 -15.80 15.28 3.89
N ALA A 189 -15.03 14.79 2.94
CA ALA A 189 -14.62 15.53 1.74
C ALA A 189 -15.79 15.84 0.78
N MET A 190 -16.88 15.09 0.88
CA MET A 190 -18.16 15.37 0.20
C MET A 190 -19.08 16.29 1.01
N GLN A 191 -18.67 16.73 2.20
CA GLN A 191 -19.48 17.51 3.15
C GLN A 191 -20.80 16.78 3.51
N LEU A 192 -20.74 15.46 3.61
CA LEU A 192 -21.84 14.59 4.01
C LEU A 192 -21.67 14.18 5.47
N PRO A 193 -22.78 14.00 6.21
CA PRO A 193 -22.72 13.48 7.57
C PRO A 193 -22.28 12.01 7.57
N PRO A 194 -21.68 11.51 8.66
CA PRO A 194 -21.20 10.12 8.76
C PRO A 194 -22.28 9.06 8.52
N ASP A 195 -23.54 9.38 8.79
CA ASP A 195 -24.72 8.53 8.60
C ASP A 195 -25.39 8.70 7.24
N ALA A 196 -24.78 9.42 6.28
CA ALA A 196 -25.28 9.51 4.90
C ALA A 196 -25.32 8.17 4.17
N ILE A 197 -24.57 7.19 4.66
CA ILE A 197 -24.64 5.76 4.32
C ILE A 197 -24.52 4.95 5.62
N ARG A 198 -25.07 3.75 5.67
CA ARG A 198 -25.03 2.93 6.87
C ARG A 198 -23.89 1.93 6.82
N LYS A 199 -22.96 2.01 7.80
CA LYS A 199 -21.93 0.99 8.02
C LYS A 199 -22.57 -0.25 8.68
N GLY A 200 -22.24 -1.44 8.17
CA GLY A 200 -22.62 -2.74 8.71
C GLY A 200 -21.43 -3.50 9.29
N SER A 201 -21.51 -4.82 9.22
CA SER A 201 -20.49 -5.71 9.76
C SER A 201 -19.15 -5.60 9.03
N LEU A 202 -18.08 -5.95 9.72
CA LEU A 202 -16.73 -6.06 9.17
C LEU A 202 -16.69 -7.16 8.11
N ASN A 203 -16.21 -6.85 6.91
CA ASN A 203 -15.94 -7.85 5.89
C ASN A 203 -14.57 -8.51 6.11
N HIS A 204 -13.51 -7.71 6.25
CA HIS A 204 -12.16 -8.20 6.52
C HIS A 204 -11.24 -7.10 7.06
N VAL A 205 -10.12 -7.52 7.64
CA VAL A 205 -8.96 -6.68 7.93
C VAL A 205 -7.84 -7.14 7.01
N SER A 206 -7.16 -6.21 6.38
CA SER A 206 -6.02 -6.50 5.51
C SER A 206 -4.78 -5.76 5.97
N ASP A 207 -3.66 -6.46 5.96
CA ASP A 207 -2.36 -5.84 5.94
C ASP A 207 -2.11 -5.22 4.57
N ILE A 208 -1.62 -4.00 4.54
CA ILE A 208 -1.39 -3.22 3.32
C ILE A 208 0.11 -3.12 3.06
N TYR A 209 0.50 -3.47 1.85
CA TYR A 209 1.91 -3.64 1.46
C TYR A 209 2.30 -2.81 0.24
N VAL A 210 3.60 -2.84 -0.05
CA VAL A 210 4.12 -2.64 -1.40
C VAL A 210 4.15 -4.00 -2.11
N ALA A 211 3.51 -4.08 -3.26
CA ALA A 211 3.56 -5.22 -4.17
C ALA A 211 4.66 -4.97 -5.19
N PHE A 212 5.80 -5.63 -5.03
CA PHE A 212 6.94 -5.48 -5.94
C PHE A 212 6.75 -6.28 -7.21
N SER A 213 7.24 -5.72 -8.32
CA SER A 213 7.40 -6.46 -9.56
C SER A 213 8.36 -7.64 -9.38
N PRO A 214 8.03 -8.85 -9.85
CA PRO A 214 8.98 -9.96 -9.84
C PRO A 214 10.23 -9.70 -10.69
N THR A 215 10.18 -8.71 -11.58
CA THR A 215 11.26 -8.33 -12.49
C THR A 215 11.94 -7.02 -12.11
N ALA A 216 11.69 -6.50 -10.91
CA ALA A 216 12.35 -5.28 -10.42
C ALA A 216 13.85 -5.52 -10.25
N ASP A 217 14.65 -4.56 -10.68
CA ASP A 217 16.09 -4.59 -10.48
C ASP A 217 16.43 -4.56 -8.98
N ASN A 218 17.43 -5.35 -8.56
CA ASN A 218 17.88 -5.45 -7.16
C ASN A 218 16.75 -5.81 -6.18
N LEU A 219 15.75 -6.61 -6.61
CA LEU A 219 14.52 -6.89 -5.86
C LEU A 219 14.79 -7.29 -4.40
N ASP A 220 15.69 -8.27 -4.16
CA ASP A 220 15.99 -8.74 -2.80
C ASP A 220 16.58 -7.64 -1.92
N THR A 221 17.42 -6.79 -2.49
CA THR A 221 17.99 -5.63 -1.79
C THR A 221 16.90 -4.61 -1.46
N LYS A 222 16.03 -4.28 -2.41
CA LYS A 222 14.92 -3.34 -2.22
C LYS A 222 13.92 -3.84 -1.17
N LEU A 223 13.55 -5.11 -1.21
CA LEU A 223 12.69 -5.74 -0.21
C LEU A 223 13.29 -5.62 1.20
N LYS A 224 14.58 -6.00 1.33
CA LYS A 224 15.27 -5.94 2.62
C LYS A 224 15.35 -4.52 3.17
N LEU A 225 15.73 -3.54 2.35
CA LEU A 225 15.86 -2.15 2.78
C LEU A 225 14.52 -1.57 3.22
N LEU A 226 13.45 -1.84 2.48
CA LEU A 226 12.11 -1.38 2.84
C LEU A 226 11.61 -2.03 4.14
N ASP A 227 11.75 -3.35 4.28
CA ASP A 227 11.34 -4.08 5.50
C ASP A 227 12.11 -3.58 6.74
N GLU A 228 13.43 -3.39 6.63
CA GLU A 228 14.25 -2.85 7.73
C GLU A 228 13.81 -1.43 8.10
N GLY A 229 13.54 -0.57 7.11
CA GLY A 229 13.08 0.78 7.32
C GLY A 229 11.71 0.85 7.99
N LEU A 230 10.74 0.06 7.51
CA LEU A 230 9.40 -0.03 8.10
C LEU A 230 9.45 -0.54 9.54
N ARG A 231 10.29 -1.52 9.84
CA ARG A 231 10.48 -2.04 11.20
C ARG A 231 11.04 -0.98 12.14
N LYS A 232 12.05 -0.23 11.71
CA LYS A 232 12.61 0.89 12.49
C LYS A 232 11.59 2.00 12.73
N LEU A 233 10.81 2.33 11.70
CA LEU A 233 9.77 3.36 11.83
C LEU A 233 8.70 2.95 12.86
N LYS A 234 8.22 1.69 12.84
CA LYS A 234 7.27 1.16 13.83
C LYS A 234 7.84 1.24 15.24
N GLN A 235 9.09 0.79 15.46
CA GLN A 235 9.75 0.86 16.76
C GLN A 235 9.90 2.29 17.29
N SER A 236 10.14 3.27 16.41
CA SER A 236 10.25 4.67 16.82
C SER A 236 8.90 5.25 17.25
N ASN A 237 7.81 4.84 16.60
CA ASN A 237 6.45 5.28 16.94
C ASN A 237 5.94 4.65 18.24
N ASP A 238 6.28 3.39 18.53
CA ASP A 238 5.91 2.69 19.77
C ASP A 238 6.66 3.23 21.00
N SER A 239 7.71 4.01 20.78
CA SER A 239 8.57 4.58 21.85
C SER A 239 8.19 6.02 22.24
N GLN A 240 7.21 6.62 21.58
CA GLN A 240 6.67 7.96 21.84
C GLN A 240 5.33 7.92 22.57
#